data_8431c8a4353ec9d307ef7256caf091f3
#
_entry.id   8431c8a4353ec9d307ef7256caf091f3
#
_cell.length_a   1.000
_cell.length_b   1.000
_cell.length_c   1.000
_cell.angle_alpha   90.00
_cell.angle_beta   90.00
_cell.angle_gamma   90.00
#
_symmetry.space_group_name_H-M   'P 1'
#
loop_
_entity.id
_entity.type
_entity.pdbx_description
1 polymer ?
#
loop_
_entity_poly.entity_id
_entity_poly.type
_entity_poly.pdbx_seq_one_letter_code
_entity_poly.pdbx_strand_id
1 'polypeptide(L)'
;AQILSLEENDILVLRSRGATKLQVFILYLQQSGIIAFAGCVLGIVLGYIMCRAAASTDGFLRFTAKDIGTYRFVWQMLVYAVAAAVIMVLFITVPVWKKSKDAISERSRERISKKKPLWEKCFIDVILLALSAYLLYNYNKQKSTLAISVLENRSIDPVMILDNSLFIFAAALLCVRLTGLIILLVDRLFKKHFSPAMYASFLQLKRTRYNQGFLAVFLIMTVAGGIFDANMARTMNSNMEKRIVYNVGCDAIYNEDFRLRIQKNKDGSVSWMYDEPDFGKYESLKNEGICDGVTRVLEDERVDISAGSGSVSDAYLMAINTKEFGETAKLQSDQNDDINDAHWFNYLNELAKEPDGVIISSNLAKAMGLKVGDSLNYSRYVPEAVDDDQIYASENAKVCAIVKGFPGYERYTYETDVEGNVTEQEKYLIVANYATVVEKFGMTPYSVWMNLSKGKTVDDIYKNLTSAQQLIDENKNSATVQITNGMFTLSFILSLIVCSVGFLLYWVMTLKQRELQFGIYRAMGMRMREVKAMLLNEQIFLSFLPLLAGAGIGITATAMFVRLISIIYLPQKHNIGVNVYIYQSDMLELAGVLFVAVAVCYVVISRLLKSMKIAQALRLGEDS
;
A
#
# COMPACT_ATOMS: atom_id res chain seq x y z
N ALA A 1 30.70 5.02 9.81
CA ALA A 1 31.81 4.25 9.24
C ALA A 1 32.65 5.08 8.26
N GLN A 2 32.07 5.77 7.28
CA GLN A 2 32.82 6.61 6.31
C GLN A 2 33.49 7.82 6.97
N ILE A 3 32.79 8.56 7.85
CA ILE A 3 33.37 9.67 8.62
C ILE A 3 34.54 9.18 9.46
N LEU A 4 34.37 8.03 10.10
CA LEU A 4 35.43 7.42 10.93
C LEU A 4 36.68 7.07 10.10
N SER A 5 36.54 6.71 8.82
CA SER A 5 37.69 6.43 7.95
C SER A 5 38.47 7.68 7.54
N LEU A 6 37.84 8.87 7.57
CA LEU A 6 38.53 10.17 7.39
C LEU A 6 39.26 10.59 8.66
N GLU A 7 38.61 10.37 9.80
CA GLU A 7 39.18 10.72 11.12
C GLU A 7 40.18 9.70 11.64
N GLU A 8 40.38 8.58 10.93
CA GLU A 8 41.41 7.60 11.28
C GLU A 8 42.81 8.21 11.38
N ASN A 9 43.15 9.13 10.48
CA ASN A 9 44.44 9.83 10.53
C ASN A 9 44.55 10.73 11.76
N ASP A 10 43.45 11.44 12.11
CA ASP A 10 43.43 12.33 13.27
C ASP A 10 43.53 11.52 14.57
N ILE A 11 42.86 10.38 14.66
CA ILE A 11 43.01 9.44 15.81
C ILE A 11 44.44 8.96 15.92
N LEU A 12 45.10 8.63 14.80
CA LEU A 12 46.50 8.22 14.79
C LEU A 12 47.46 9.32 15.24
N VAL A 13 47.22 10.57 14.77
CA VAL A 13 48.00 11.74 15.17
C VAL A 13 47.82 12.02 16.67
N LEU A 14 46.63 11.95 17.20
CA LEU A 14 46.39 12.11 18.64
C LEU A 14 47.11 11.04 19.45
N ARG A 15 47.09 9.81 19.01
CA ARG A 15 47.78 8.70 19.68
C ARG A 15 49.31 8.78 19.56
N SER A 16 49.83 9.22 18.42
CA SER A 16 51.28 9.43 18.26
C SER A 16 51.82 10.55 19.16
N ARG A 17 50.95 11.51 19.50
CA ARG A 17 51.23 12.60 20.45
C ARG A 17 50.99 12.21 21.92
N GLY A 18 50.72 10.92 22.22
CA GLY A 18 50.65 10.38 23.59
C GLY A 18 49.23 10.27 24.18
N ALA A 19 48.18 10.54 23.41
CA ALA A 19 46.81 10.38 23.91
C ALA A 19 46.53 8.89 24.23
N THR A 20 45.93 8.64 25.39
CA THR A 20 45.52 7.28 25.80
C THR A 20 44.24 6.86 25.03
N LYS A 21 44.02 5.54 24.94
CA LYS A 21 42.81 4.98 24.31
C LYS A 21 41.51 5.55 24.94
N LEU A 22 41.56 5.73 26.25
CA LEU A 22 40.40 6.22 27.02
C LEU A 22 40.14 7.70 26.75
N GLN A 23 41.17 8.52 26.59
CA GLN A 23 41.03 9.94 26.24
C GLN A 23 40.41 10.11 24.84
N VAL A 24 40.84 9.34 23.86
CA VAL A 24 40.25 9.32 22.52
C VAL A 24 38.80 8.87 22.59
N PHE A 25 38.48 7.84 23.34
CA PHE A 25 37.12 7.35 23.52
C PHE A 25 36.19 8.40 24.15
N ILE A 26 36.66 9.06 25.24
CA ILE A 26 35.89 10.11 25.93
C ILE A 26 35.62 11.29 24.99
N LEU A 27 36.60 11.71 24.18
CA LEU A 27 36.45 12.79 23.22
C LEU A 27 35.33 12.48 22.19
N TYR A 28 35.34 11.27 21.63
CA TYR A 28 34.28 10.86 20.69
C TYR A 28 32.94 10.60 21.37
N LEU A 29 32.93 10.18 22.64
CA LEU A 29 31.72 10.04 23.45
C LEU A 29 31.05 11.42 23.68
N GLN A 30 31.85 12.42 24.03
CA GLN A 30 31.35 13.79 24.21
C GLN A 30 30.83 14.37 22.89
N GLN A 31 31.56 14.23 21.80
CA GLN A 31 31.16 14.67 20.48
C GLN A 31 29.86 14.00 20.02
N SER A 32 29.77 12.66 20.14
CA SER A 32 28.57 11.92 19.80
C SER A 32 27.38 12.25 20.71
N GLY A 33 27.62 12.52 21.99
CA GLY A 33 26.61 12.95 22.95
C GLY A 33 25.99 14.31 22.59
N ILE A 34 26.82 15.29 22.21
CA ILE A 34 26.32 16.61 21.76
C ILE A 34 25.49 16.47 20.48
N ILE A 35 25.97 15.69 19.51
CA ILE A 35 25.24 15.44 18.26
C ILE A 35 23.92 14.72 18.53
N ALA A 36 23.93 13.71 19.42
CA ALA A 36 22.73 12.95 19.78
C ALA A 36 21.71 13.84 20.51
N PHE A 37 22.14 14.73 21.40
CA PHE A 37 21.27 15.68 22.07
C PHE A 37 20.62 16.66 21.07
N ALA A 38 21.43 17.28 20.21
CA ALA A 38 20.90 18.17 19.15
C ALA A 38 19.94 17.42 18.20
N GLY A 39 20.31 16.18 17.82
CA GLY A 39 19.46 15.31 17.00
C GLY A 39 18.15 14.93 17.69
N CYS A 40 18.15 14.71 18.99
CA CYS A 40 16.95 14.42 19.78
C CYS A 40 15.97 15.61 19.78
N VAL A 41 16.47 16.83 20.03
CA VAL A 41 15.65 18.05 20.02
C VAL A 41 15.07 18.31 18.62
N LEU A 42 15.90 18.29 17.59
CA LEU A 42 15.45 18.47 16.21
C LEU A 42 14.50 17.35 15.77
N GLY A 43 14.77 16.12 16.20
CA GLY A 43 13.95 14.93 15.88
C GLY A 43 12.54 15.03 16.44
N ILE A 44 12.37 15.54 17.66
CA ILE A 44 11.03 15.74 18.26
C ILE A 44 10.24 16.79 17.47
N VAL A 45 10.88 17.92 17.11
CA VAL A 45 10.23 18.99 16.33
C VAL A 45 9.85 18.49 14.93
N LEU A 46 10.78 17.87 14.22
CA LEU A 46 10.52 17.30 12.89
C LEU A 46 9.49 16.18 12.95
N GLY A 47 9.54 15.33 13.97
CA GLY A 47 8.56 14.26 14.21
C GLY A 47 7.15 14.81 14.37
N TYR A 48 6.98 15.89 15.14
CA TYR A 48 5.70 16.55 15.30
C TYR A 48 5.15 17.09 13.96
N ILE A 49 6.01 17.77 13.17
CA ILE A 49 5.62 18.28 11.83
C ILE A 49 5.24 17.12 10.91
N MET A 50 6.02 16.03 10.92
CA MET A 50 5.76 14.85 10.09
C MET A 50 4.50 14.09 10.49
N CYS A 51 4.22 13.93 11.78
CA CYS A 51 2.95 13.35 12.24
C CYS A 51 1.75 14.18 11.76
N ARG A 52 1.87 15.51 11.80
CA ARG A 52 0.83 16.40 11.28
C ARG A 52 0.67 16.25 9.76
N ALA A 53 1.76 16.18 9.02
CA ALA A 53 1.72 15.92 7.58
C ALA A 53 1.12 14.54 7.24
N ALA A 54 1.45 13.49 8.02
CA ALA A 54 0.88 12.15 7.83
C ALA A 54 -0.65 12.12 7.97
N ALA A 55 -1.17 12.80 9.00
CA ALA A 55 -2.60 12.85 9.23
C ALA A 55 -3.39 13.69 8.20
N SER A 56 -2.69 14.44 7.34
CA SER A 56 -3.31 15.20 6.24
C SER A 56 -3.26 14.47 4.89
N THR A 57 -2.88 13.20 4.86
CA THR A 57 -2.71 12.47 3.60
C THR A 57 -3.99 11.73 3.19
N ASP A 58 -4.47 11.98 1.96
CA ASP A 58 -5.58 11.22 1.33
C ASP A 58 -5.08 10.04 0.49
N GLY A 59 -3.80 10.05 0.14
CA GLY A 59 -3.16 9.01 -0.66
C GLY A 59 -1.64 9.18 -0.64
N PHE A 60 -0.92 8.35 -1.38
CA PHE A 60 0.53 8.45 -1.46
C PHE A 60 0.96 9.80 -2.05
N LEU A 61 1.76 10.56 -1.30
CA LEU A 61 2.23 11.93 -1.60
C LEU A 61 1.12 12.97 -1.87
N ARG A 62 -0.13 12.67 -1.51
CA ARG A 62 -1.25 13.60 -1.64
C ARG A 62 -1.65 14.13 -0.28
N PHE A 63 -1.62 15.45 -0.13
CA PHE A 63 -1.91 16.14 1.11
C PHE A 63 -3.16 17.00 0.96
N THR A 64 -4.11 16.85 1.86
CA THR A 64 -5.32 17.69 1.94
C THR A 64 -5.22 18.66 3.09
N ALA A 65 -5.65 19.90 2.85
CA ALA A 65 -5.75 20.91 3.90
C ALA A 65 -6.97 20.64 4.78
N LYS A 66 -6.84 19.78 5.79
CA LYS A 66 -7.87 19.54 6.81
C LYS A 66 -7.44 20.13 8.14
N ASP A 67 -8.43 20.50 8.94
CA ASP A 67 -8.19 20.91 10.31
C ASP A 67 -7.86 19.66 11.15
N ILE A 68 -6.57 19.43 11.31
CA ILE A 68 -6.05 18.28 12.05
C ILE A 68 -6.01 18.71 13.50
N GLY A 69 -6.79 18.05 14.34
CA GLY A 69 -6.86 18.31 15.78
C GLY A 69 -5.49 18.38 16.45
N THR A 70 -5.43 18.97 17.63
CA THR A 70 -4.18 19.16 18.37
C THR A 70 -3.63 17.83 18.87
N TYR A 71 -2.45 17.45 18.41
CA TYR A 71 -1.73 16.28 18.96
C TYR A 71 -1.21 16.61 20.35
N ARG A 72 -1.49 15.72 21.31
CA ARG A 72 -0.93 15.82 22.66
C ARG A 72 0.47 15.19 22.68
N PHE A 73 1.42 15.89 23.31
CA PHE A 73 2.73 15.33 23.60
C PHE A 73 2.58 14.17 24.60
N VAL A 74 3.03 12.97 24.22
CA VAL A 74 3.00 11.79 25.06
C VAL A 74 4.40 11.50 25.57
N TRP A 75 4.54 11.20 26.87
CA TRP A 75 5.82 10.89 27.53
C TRP A 75 6.61 9.77 26.83
N GLN A 76 5.89 8.82 26.24
CA GLN A 76 6.49 7.72 25.45
C GLN A 76 7.36 8.21 24.29
N MET A 77 7.02 9.34 23.64
CA MET A 77 7.84 9.93 22.57
C MET A 77 9.24 10.29 23.05
N LEU A 78 9.36 10.78 24.29
CA LEU A 78 10.65 11.12 24.88
C LEU A 78 11.48 9.86 25.18
N VAL A 79 10.85 8.79 25.62
CA VAL A 79 11.51 7.49 25.86
C VAL A 79 12.10 6.95 24.54
N TYR A 80 11.33 6.98 23.44
CA TYR A 80 11.83 6.54 22.14
C TYR A 80 12.95 7.45 21.60
N ALA A 81 12.85 8.76 21.80
CA ALA A 81 13.88 9.70 21.38
C ALA A 81 15.20 9.46 22.15
N VAL A 82 15.14 9.23 23.46
CA VAL A 82 16.31 8.88 24.27
C VAL A 82 16.89 7.54 23.86
N ALA A 83 16.06 6.52 23.63
CA ALA A 83 16.53 5.21 23.16
C ALA A 83 17.25 5.32 21.81
N ALA A 84 16.71 6.09 20.87
CA ALA A 84 17.34 6.35 19.57
C ALA A 84 18.69 7.09 19.73
N ALA A 85 18.77 8.08 20.63
CA ALA A 85 20.00 8.80 20.95
C ALA A 85 21.07 7.87 21.53
N VAL A 86 20.72 6.99 22.47
CA VAL A 86 21.64 5.99 23.03
C VAL A 86 22.16 5.04 21.97
N ILE A 87 21.26 4.51 21.10
CA ILE A 87 21.65 3.64 19.99
C ILE A 87 22.63 4.37 19.06
N MET A 88 22.36 5.63 18.71
CA MET A 88 23.26 6.45 17.86
C MET A 88 24.64 6.61 18.48
N VAL A 89 24.72 6.94 19.78
CA VAL A 89 25.98 7.08 20.50
C VAL A 89 26.76 5.77 20.47
N LEU A 90 26.09 4.62 20.69
CA LEU A 90 26.73 3.30 20.63
C LEU A 90 27.26 2.98 19.21
N PHE A 91 26.52 3.30 18.17
CA PHE A 91 26.96 3.09 16.78
C PHE A 91 28.19 3.91 16.40
N ILE A 92 28.41 5.06 17.03
CA ILE A 92 29.60 5.89 16.79
C ILE A 92 30.75 5.44 17.68
N THR A 93 30.55 5.19 18.98
CA THR A 93 31.59 4.96 19.95
C THR A 93 32.18 3.56 19.89
N VAL A 94 31.37 2.50 19.59
CA VAL A 94 31.85 1.12 19.52
C VAL A 94 32.91 0.90 18.42
N PRO A 95 32.73 1.40 17.17
CA PRO A 95 33.78 1.31 16.15
C PRO A 95 35.05 2.10 16.50
N VAL A 96 34.91 3.27 17.14
CA VAL A 96 36.06 4.08 17.60
C VAL A 96 36.88 3.28 18.62
N TRP A 97 36.20 2.66 19.60
CA TRP A 97 36.86 1.83 20.61
C TRP A 97 37.61 0.65 19.98
N LYS A 98 37.03 -0.06 19.02
CA LYS A 98 37.68 -1.14 18.29
C LYS A 98 38.93 -0.66 17.56
N LYS A 99 38.77 0.43 16.75
CA LYS A 99 39.89 0.97 15.95
C LYS A 99 40.99 1.62 16.78
N SER A 100 40.68 2.13 17.98
CA SER A 100 41.69 2.66 18.88
C SER A 100 42.60 1.57 19.49
N LYS A 101 42.25 0.28 19.39
CA LYS A 101 43.05 -0.87 19.84
C LYS A 101 44.10 -1.31 18.81
N ASP A 102 43.87 -1.05 17.52
CA ASP A 102 44.73 -1.52 16.44
C ASP A 102 46.09 -0.82 16.44
N ALA A 103 47.17 -1.58 16.30
CA ALA A 103 48.51 -1.05 16.25
C ALA A 103 48.81 -0.41 14.88
N ILE A 104 49.67 0.62 14.88
CA ILE A 104 50.03 1.38 13.67
C ILE A 104 50.67 0.48 12.59
N SER A 105 51.38 -0.58 13.02
CA SER A 105 52.07 -1.55 12.16
C SER A 105 51.14 -2.50 11.40
N GLU A 106 49.98 -2.88 11.95
CA GLU A 106 49.02 -3.78 11.30
C GLU A 106 48.30 -3.12 10.12
N ARG A 107 48.06 -1.82 10.18
CA ARG A 107 47.35 -1.06 9.15
C ARG A 107 48.08 -0.91 7.82
N SER A 108 49.41 -0.86 7.81
CA SER A 108 50.17 -0.87 6.57
C SER A 108 49.94 -2.15 5.75
N ARG A 109 49.66 -3.27 6.43
CA ARG A 109 49.31 -4.55 5.78
C ARG A 109 47.88 -4.60 5.29
N GLU A 110 46.92 -3.98 5.98
CA GLU A 110 45.51 -4.00 5.57
C GLU A 110 45.20 -3.12 4.33
N ARG A 111 45.93 -2.00 4.13
CA ARG A 111 45.82 -1.16 2.91
C ARG A 111 46.14 -1.91 1.62
N ILE A 112 46.88 -3.00 1.67
CA ILE A 112 47.31 -3.79 0.51
C ILE A 112 46.32 -4.92 0.21
N SER A 113 45.51 -5.36 1.16
CA SER A 113 44.61 -6.49 1.01
C SER A 113 43.20 -6.02 0.65
N LYS A 114 42.83 -6.05 -0.64
CA LYS A 114 41.46 -5.92 -1.14
C LYS A 114 40.64 -7.16 -0.80
N LYS A 115 40.32 -7.36 0.47
CA LYS A 115 39.48 -8.49 0.90
C LYS A 115 38.02 -8.22 0.46
N LYS A 116 37.41 -9.20 -0.20
CA LYS A 116 35.94 -9.18 -0.47
C LYS A 116 35.19 -9.04 0.85
N PRO A 117 34.12 -8.24 0.91
CA PRO A 117 33.31 -8.10 2.12
C PRO A 117 32.73 -9.44 2.56
N LEU A 118 32.54 -9.62 3.88
CA LEU A 118 32.06 -10.88 4.46
C LEU A 118 30.71 -11.32 3.90
N TRP A 119 29.81 -10.37 3.63
CA TRP A 119 28.50 -10.68 3.08
C TRP A 119 28.56 -11.29 1.67
N GLU A 120 29.56 -10.89 0.85
CA GLU A 120 29.78 -11.46 -0.49
C GLU A 120 30.44 -12.84 -0.41
N LYS A 121 31.31 -13.07 0.58
CA LYS A 121 31.97 -14.36 0.79
C LYS A 121 31.02 -15.43 1.30
N CYS A 122 30.16 -15.08 2.25
CA CYS A 122 29.21 -15.98 2.89
C CYS A 122 27.89 -16.12 2.14
N PHE A 123 27.74 -15.50 0.95
CA PHE A 123 26.50 -15.51 0.19
C PHE A 123 25.26 -15.09 1.01
N ILE A 124 25.45 -14.13 1.92
CA ILE A 124 24.38 -13.65 2.81
C ILE A 124 23.20 -13.11 2.02
N ASP A 125 23.44 -12.45 0.88
CA ASP A 125 22.43 -11.97 -0.06
C ASP A 125 21.49 -13.08 -0.56
N VAL A 126 22.04 -14.22 -0.95
CA VAL A 126 21.27 -15.38 -1.43
C VAL A 126 20.53 -16.06 -0.28
N ILE A 127 21.17 -16.18 0.89
CA ILE A 127 20.54 -16.77 2.09
C ILE A 127 19.34 -15.94 2.54
N LEU A 128 19.49 -14.61 2.61
CA LEU A 128 18.39 -13.72 2.99
C LEU A 128 17.23 -13.75 1.97
N LEU A 129 17.56 -13.83 0.68
CA LEU A 129 16.55 -13.92 -0.37
C LEU A 129 15.79 -15.26 -0.30
N ALA A 130 16.50 -16.36 -0.04
CA ALA A 130 15.88 -17.67 0.17
C ALA A 130 15.00 -17.70 1.43
N LEU A 131 15.46 -17.03 2.51
CA LEU A 131 14.68 -16.89 3.75
C LEU A 131 13.37 -16.10 3.49
N SER A 132 13.45 -14.97 2.80
CA SER A 132 12.26 -14.19 2.46
C SER A 132 11.29 -14.98 1.57
N ALA A 133 11.80 -15.70 0.57
CA ALA A 133 10.96 -16.56 -0.28
C ALA A 133 10.25 -17.67 0.54
N TYR A 134 10.94 -18.25 1.52
CA TYR A 134 10.37 -19.25 2.42
C TYR A 134 9.27 -18.65 3.32
N LEU A 135 9.54 -17.47 3.92
CA LEU A 135 8.56 -16.77 4.75
C LEU A 135 7.31 -16.41 3.93
N LEU A 136 7.48 -15.85 2.74
CA LEU A 136 6.38 -15.52 1.83
C LEU A 136 5.54 -16.75 1.49
N TYR A 137 6.18 -17.90 1.20
CA TYR A 137 5.47 -19.15 0.93
C TYR A 137 4.65 -19.60 2.14
N ASN A 138 5.24 -19.56 3.33
CA ASN A 138 4.59 -19.96 4.57
C ASN A 138 3.38 -19.07 4.91
N TYR A 139 3.54 -17.74 4.85
CA TYR A 139 2.45 -16.81 5.09
C TYR A 139 1.33 -16.91 4.04
N ASN A 140 1.68 -17.14 2.76
CA ASN A 140 0.67 -17.37 1.73
C ASN A 140 -0.17 -18.63 1.99
N LYS A 141 0.41 -19.64 2.59
CA LYS A 141 -0.31 -20.88 2.97
C LYS A 141 -1.27 -20.65 4.15
N GLN A 142 -0.96 -19.69 5.02
CA GLN A 142 -1.73 -19.40 6.24
C GLN A 142 -2.66 -18.17 6.12
N LYS A 143 -2.95 -17.70 4.91
CA LYS A 143 -3.71 -16.47 4.67
C LYS A 143 -5.05 -16.39 5.41
N SER A 144 -5.83 -17.45 5.44
CA SER A 144 -7.14 -17.50 6.10
C SER A 144 -7.02 -17.33 7.61
N THR A 145 -6.06 -18.02 8.22
CA THR A 145 -5.80 -17.92 9.67
C THR A 145 -5.30 -16.51 10.04
N LEU A 146 -4.44 -15.93 9.21
CA LEU A 146 -3.95 -14.56 9.41
C LEU A 146 -5.10 -13.54 9.31
N ALA A 147 -6.01 -13.69 8.35
CA ALA A 147 -7.16 -12.81 8.20
C ALA A 147 -8.07 -12.85 9.45
N ILE A 148 -8.37 -14.02 9.96
CA ILE A 148 -9.16 -14.19 11.20
C ILE A 148 -8.43 -13.58 12.39
N SER A 149 -7.13 -13.79 12.55
CA SER A 149 -6.34 -13.21 13.64
C SER A 149 -6.39 -11.67 13.63
N VAL A 150 -6.40 -11.05 12.45
CA VAL A 150 -6.55 -9.58 12.32
C VAL A 150 -7.95 -9.13 12.74
N LEU A 151 -9.00 -9.85 12.33
CA LEU A 151 -10.39 -9.55 12.70
C LEU A 151 -10.63 -9.66 14.21
N GLU A 152 -9.99 -10.63 14.85
CA GLU A 152 -10.04 -10.83 16.31
C GLU A 152 -9.13 -9.86 17.11
N ASN A 153 -8.54 -8.86 16.46
CA ASN A 153 -7.57 -7.94 17.06
C ASN A 153 -6.38 -8.64 17.75
N ARG A 154 -6.04 -9.85 17.34
CA ARG A 154 -4.85 -10.55 17.84
C ARG A 154 -3.58 -9.91 17.25
N SER A 155 -2.47 -10.04 17.98
CA SER A 155 -1.19 -9.48 17.53
C SER A 155 -0.75 -10.09 16.20
N ILE A 156 -0.55 -9.24 15.20
CA ILE A 156 0.01 -9.63 13.90
C ILE A 156 1.49 -9.96 14.11
N ASP A 157 1.97 -11.01 13.45
CA ASP A 157 3.40 -11.34 13.47
C ASP A 157 4.21 -10.20 12.79
N PRO A 158 5.05 -9.47 13.55
CA PRO A 158 5.86 -8.38 12.98
C PRO A 158 6.78 -8.84 11.84
N VAL A 159 7.17 -10.12 11.83
CA VAL A 159 8.05 -10.70 10.80
C VAL A 159 7.37 -10.66 9.43
N MET A 160 6.04 -10.81 9.36
CA MET A 160 5.28 -10.72 8.12
C MET A 160 5.43 -9.34 7.44
N ILE A 161 5.40 -8.25 8.23
CA ILE A 161 5.56 -6.89 7.72
C ILE A 161 7.02 -6.64 7.30
N LEU A 162 7.96 -7.18 8.09
CA LEU A 162 9.39 -7.03 7.85
C LEU A 162 9.89 -7.84 6.64
N ASP A 163 9.18 -8.90 6.23
CA ASP A 163 9.61 -9.78 5.14
C ASP A 163 9.77 -9.03 3.81
N ASN A 164 8.87 -8.09 3.48
CA ASN A 164 9.02 -7.23 2.31
C ASN A 164 10.33 -6.42 2.35
N SER A 165 10.64 -5.81 3.50
CA SER A 165 11.88 -5.04 3.68
C SER A 165 13.11 -5.93 3.59
N LEU A 166 13.02 -7.17 4.12
CA LEU A 166 14.06 -8.18 4.02
C LEU A 166 14.32 -8.58 2.56
N PHE A 167 13.24 -8.80 1.78
CA PHE A 167 13.33 -9.09 0.35
C PHE A 167 14.03 -7.97 -0.41
N ILE A 168 13.57 -6.71 -0.23
CA ILE A 168 14.14 -5.53 -0.91
C ILE A 168 15.63 -5.39 -0.55
N PHE A 169 16.00 -5.57 0.72
CA PHE A 169 17.38 -5.48 1.17
C PHE A 169 18.26 -6.61 0.58
N ALA A 170 17.77 -7.84 0.60
CA ALA A 170 18.50 -8.99 0.04
C ALA A 170 18.68 -8.85 -1.48
N ALA A 171 17.64 -8.42 -2.19
CA ALA A 171 17.68 -8.15 -3.62
C ALA A 171 18.64 -6.99 -3.95
N ALA A 172 18.68 -5.93 -3.13
CA ALA A 172 19.62 -4.83 -3.28
C ALA A 172 21.07 -5.30 -3.14
N LEU A 173 21.38 -6.14 -2.13
CA LEU A 173 22.70 -6.74 -1.98
C LEU A 173 23.09 -7.59 -3.19
N LEU A 174 22.18 -8.41 -3.68
CA LEU A 174 22.37 -9.22 -4.89
C LEU A 174 22.67 -8.34 -6.12
N CYS A 175 21.90 -7.26 -6.31
CA CYS A 175 22.13 -6.29 -7.38
C CYS A 175 23.50 -5.63 -7.28
N VAL A 176 23.96 -5.26 -6.08
CA VAL A 176 25.31 -4.70 -5.89
C VAL A 176 26.40 -5.73 -6.24
N ARG A 177 26.19 -7.01 -5.97
CA ARG A 177 27.07 -8.07 -6.46
C ARG A 177 27.11 -8.12 -7.99
N LEU A 178 25.94 -8.05 -8.63
CA LEU A 178 25.80 -8.09 -10.10
C LEU A 178 26.34 -6.82 -10.78
N THR A 179 26.28 -5.64 -10.14
CA THR A 179 26.85 -4.40 -10.72
C THR A 179 28.32 -4.53 -11.05
N GLY A 180 29.08 -5.30 -10.25
CA GLY A 180 30.47 -5.61 -10.53
C GLY A 180 30.67 -6.35 -11.86
N LEU A 181 29.77 -7.29 -12.18
CA LEU A 181 29.77 -8.02 -13.46
C LEU A 181 29.32 -7.12 -14.61
N ILE A 182 28.32 -6.29 -14.39
CA ILE A 182 27.81 -5.33 -15.38
C ILE A 182 28.91 -4.33 -15.77
N ILE A 183 29.63 -3.76 -14.79
CA ILE A 183 30.76 -2.86 -15.05
C ILE A 183 31.83 -3.53 -15.92
N LEU A 184 32.17 -4.78 -15.63
CA LEU A 184 33.16 -5.55 -16.42
C LEU A 184 32.64 -5.81 -17.85
N LEU A 185 31.38 -6.12 -18.00
CA LEU A 185 30.75 -6.39 -19.30
C LEU A 185 30.67 -5.12 -20.16
N VAL A 186 30.27 -4.00 -19.58
CA VAL A 186 30.23 -2.70 -20.26
C VAL A 186 31.63 -2.24 -20.67
N ASP A 187 32.62 -2.39 -19.78
CA ASP A 187 34.03 -2.09 -20.11
C ASP A 187 34.51 -2.93 -21.30
N ARG A 188 34.18 -4.25 -21.30
CA ARG A 188 34.60 -5.14 -22.38
C ARG A 188 33.96 -4.84 -23.73
N LEU A 189 32.65 -4.48 -23.73
CA LEU A 189 31.90 -4.23 -24.96
C LEU A 189 32.18 -2.85 -25.55
N PHE A 190 32.30 -1.82 -24.72
CA PHE A 190 32.32 -0.42 -25.15
C PHE A 190 33.68 0.27 -25.03
N LYS A 191 34.71 -0.41 -24.54
CA LYS A 191 36.05 0.16 -24.31
C LYS A 191 36.63 0.92 -25.53
N LYS A 192 36.33 0.46 -26.76
CA LYS A 192 36.83 1.09 -28.00
C LYS A 192 36.14 2.42 -28.35
N HIS A 193 34.96 2.69 -27.75
CA HIS A 193 34.12 3.87 -28.02
C HIS A 193 34.17 4.91 -26.90
N PHE A 194 34.94 4.66 -25.85
CA PHE A 194 35.01 5.57 -24.69
C PHE A 194 35.86 6.81 -24.99
N SER A 195 35.32 8.01 -24.66
CA SER A 195 36.11 9.20 -24.54
C SER A 195 37.17 9.07 -23.43
N PRO A 196 38.26 9.84 -23.41
CA PRO A 196 39.25 9.79 -22.36
C PRO A 196 38.66 10.00 -20.94
N ALA A 197 37.70 10.94 -20.80
CA ALA A 197 37.01 11.21 -19.56
C ALA A 197 36.15 10.01 -19.12
N MET A 198 35.44 9.35 -20.06
CA MET A 198 34.60 8.18 -19.81
C MET A 198 35.46 6.96 -19.42
N TYR A 199 36.58 6.74 -20.09
CA TYR A 199 37.54 5.68 -19.76
C TYR A 199 38.08 5.84 -18.32
N ALA A 200 38.50 7.06 -17.97
CA ALA A 200 38.97 7.38 -16.60
C ALA A 200 37.88 7.12 -15.56
N SER A 201 36.61 7.45 -15.85
CA SER A 201 35.47 7.18 -14.97
C SER A 201 35.26 5.68 -14.75
N PHE A 202 35.27 4.87 -15.81
CA PHE A 202 35.09 3.42 -15.71
C PHE A 202 36.26 2.73 -15.00
N LEU A 203 37.48 3.17 -15.22
CA LEU A 203 38.65 2.68 -14.49
C LEU A 203 38.53 2.92 -12.99
N GLN A 204 38.02 4.09 -12.63
CA GLN A 204 37.79 4.44 -11.22
C GLN A 204 36.65 3.64 -10.62
N LEU A 205 35.51 3.49 -11.32
CA LEU A 205 34.37 2.66 -10.89
C LEU A 205 34.81 1.23 -10.57
N LYS A 206 35.63 0.64 -11.45
CA LYS A 206 36.19 -0.70 -11.28
C LYS A 206 37.08 -0.80 -10.04
N ARG A 207 37.83 0.27 -9.72
CA ARG A 207 38.75 0.32 -8.58
C ARG A 207 38.03 0.54 -7.26
N THR A 208 36.92 1.30 -7.24
CA THR A 208 36.22 1.75 -6.02
C THR A 208 34.89 1.03 -5.75
N ARG A 209 34.54 0.01 -6.54
CA ARG A 209 33.24 -0.68 -6.50
C ARG A 209 32.76 -1.12 -5.11
N TYR A 210 33.68 -1.60 -4.27
CA TYR A 210 33.31 -2.06 -2.93
C TYR A 210 33.01 -0.93 -1.95
N ASN A 211 33.65 0.22 -2.11
CA ASN A 211 33.39 1.40 -1.28
C ASN A 211 32.07 2.10 -1.64
N GLN A 212 31.58 1.89 -2.86
CA GLN A 212 30.38 2.51 -3.40
C GLN A 212 29.12 1.64 -3.22
N GLY A 213 29.30 0.34 -2.90
CA GLY A 213 28.21 -0.62 -2.76
C GLY A 213 27.15 -0.22 -1.75
N PHE A 214 27.56 0.39 -0.65
CA PHE A 214 26.65 0.89 0.39
C PHE A 214 25.68 1.95 -0.14
N LEU A 215 26.18 2.91 -0.94
CA LEU A 215 25.37 3.95 -1.55
C LEU A 215 24.33 3.35 -2.51
N ALA A 216 24.77 2.38 -3.33
CA ALA A 216 23.89 1.71 -4.27
C ALA A 216 22.77 0.93 -3.56
N VAL A 217 23.07 0.24 -2.44
CA VAL A 217 22.05 -0.45 -1.63
C VAL A 217 21.01 0.56 -1.12
N PHE A 218 21.45 1.69 -0.55
CA PHE A 218 20.53 2.71 -0.05
C PHE A 218 19.63 3.27 -1.15
N LEU A 219 20.18 3.53 -2.32
CA LEU A 219 19.45 4.08 -3.45
C LEU A 219 18.42 3.07 -3.99
N ILE A 220 18.81 1.79 -4.10
CA ILE A 220 17.91 0.70 -4.48
C ILE A 220 16.77 0.57 -3.45
N MET A 221 17.09 0.55 -2.16
CA MET A 221 16.08 0.43 -1.11
C MET A 221 15.09 1.59 -1.10
N THR A 222 15.58 2.83 -1.28
CA THR A 222 14.72 4.02 -1.33
C THR A 222 13.75 3.98 -2.51
N VAL A 223 14.24 3.59 -3.69
CA VAL A 223 13.40 3.52 -4.90
C VAL A 223 12.45 2.34 -4.83
N ALA A 224 12.94 1.16 -4.46
CA ALA A 224 12.11 -0.05 -4.37
C ALA A 224 11.05 0.08 -3.27
N GLY A 225 11.42 0.60 -2.11
CA GLY A 225 10.49 0.90 -1.02
C GLY A 225 9.45 1.92 -1.42
N GLY A 226 9.86 3.02 -2.06
CA GLY A 226 8.93 4.05 -2.54
C GLY A 226 7.91 3.54 -3.57
N ILE A 227 8.34 2.71 -4.51
CA ILE A 227 7.45 2.07 -5.49
C ILE A 227 6.48 1.10 -4.79
N PHE A 228 6.99 0.32 -3.84
CA PHE A 228 6.15 -0.58 -3.06
C PHE A 228 5.12 0.19 -2.22
N ASP A 229 5.54 1.23 -1.50
CA ASP A 229 4.67 2.06 -0.65
C ASP A 229 3.58 2.77 -1.48
N ALA A 230 3.94 3.31 -2.66
CA ALA A 230 2.99 3.93 -3.59
C ALA A 230 1.94 2.94 -4.09
N ASN A 231 2.37 1.77 -4.56
CA ASN A 231 1.47 0.74 -5.08
C ASN A 231 0.61 0.12 -3.96
N MET A 232 1.16 -0.03 -2.76
CA MET A 232 0.40 -0.53 -1.60
C MET A 232 -0.71 0.43 -1.22
N ALA A 233 -0.41 1.72 -1.04
CA ALA A 233 -1.40 2.74 -0.73
C ALA A 233 -2.50 2.82 -1.81
N ARG A 234 -2.11 2.80 -3.08
CA ARG A 234 -3.06 2.80 -4.22
C ARG A 234 -3.92 1.55 -4.23
N THR A 235 -3.33 0.38 -4.06
CA THR A 235 -4.05 -0.90 -4.05
C THR A 235 -5.08 -0.94 -2.93
N MET A 236 -4.71 -0.50 -1.73
CA MET A 236 -5.64 -0.46 -0.60
C MET A 236 -6.82 0.48 -0.87
N ASN A 237 -6.54 1.73 -1.25
CA ASN A 237 -7.58 2.73 -1.48
C ASN A 237 -8.51 2.30 -2.63
N SER A 238 -7.96 1.83 -3.76
CA SER A 238 -8.77 1.41 -4.91
C SER A 238 -9.61 0.16 -4.63
N ASN A 239 -9.09 -0.83 -3.90
CA ASN A 239 -9.90 -2.00 -3.53
C ASN A 239 -11.00 -1.62 -2.53
N MET A 240 -10.72 -0.71 -1.59
CA MET A 240 -11.73 -0.24 -0.64
C MET A 240 -12.86 0.54 -1.34
N GLU A 241 -12.51 1.46 -2.24
CA GLU A 241 -13.48 2.18 -3.06
C GLU A 241 -14.38 1.21 -3.85
N LYS A 242 -13.77 0.23 -4.51
CA LYS A 242 -14.50 -0.78 -5.28
C LYS A 242 -15.43 -1.64 -4.42
N ARG A 243 -14.99 -2.01 -3.22
CA ARG A 243 -15.82 -2.77 -2.26
C ARG A 243 -17.03 -1.94 -1.81
N ILE A 244 -16.83 -0.66 -1.50
CA ILE A 244 -17.94 0.24 -1.13
C ILE A 244 -18.95 0.36 -2.26
N VAL A 245 -18.49 0.60 -3.50
CA VAL A 245 -19.39 0.70 -4.67
C VAL A 245 -20.13 -0.63 -4.92
N TYR A 246 -19.44 -1.76 -4.76
CA TYR A 246 -20.05 -3.09 -4.91
C TYR A 246 -21.11 -3.35 -3.83
N ASN A 247 -20.83 -3.02 -2.58
CA ASN A 247 -21.74 -3.27 -1.46
C ASN A 247 -22.98 -2.36 -1.51
N VAL A 248 -22.82 -1.11 -1.95
CA VAL A 248 -23.96 -0.21 -2.17
C VAL A 248 -24.74 -0.63 -3.43
N GLY A 249 -24.06 -1.13 -4.46
CA GLY A 249 -24.68 -1.61 -5.70
C GLY A 249 -25.22 -0.53 -6.65
N CYS A 250 -25.28 0.74 -6.23
CA CYS A 250 -25.71 1.90 -7.02
C CYS A 250 -25.01 3.18 -6.53
N ASP A 251 -25.37 4.36 -7.06
CA ASP A 251 -24.78 5.63 -6.59
C ASP A 251 -25.38 6.11 -5.27
N ALA A 252 -26.70 5.93 -5.10
CA ALA A 252 -27.39 6.35 -3.89
C ALA A 252 -28.59 5.45 -3.58
N ILE A 253 -28.81 5.20 -2.30
CA ILE A 253 -29.94 4.43 -1.76
C ILE A 253 -30.73 5.32 -0.82
N TYR A 254 -32.04 5.32 -0.99
CA TYR A 254 -32.98 5.95 -0.09
C TYR A 254 -33.92 4.91 0.50
N ASN A 255 -33.96 4.83 1.82
CA ASN A 255 -34.92 3.99 2.52
C ASN A 255 -36.19 4.80 2.76
N GLU A 256 -37.27 4.44 2.08
CA GLU A 256 -38.54 5.12 2.18
C GLU A 256 -39.29 4.71 3.46
N ASP A 257 -39.97 5.69 4.06
CA ASP A 257 -40.83 5.46 5.23
C ASP A 257 -42.23 5.00 4.78
N PHE A 258 -42.50 3.72 4.95
CA PHE A 258 -43.81 3.15 4.67
C PHE A 258 -44.77 3.34 5.85
N ARG A 259 -45.99 3.79 5.54
CA ARG A 259 -47.03 3.86 6.54
C ARG A 259 -47.66 2.49 6.75
N LEU A 260 -47.67 2.02 7.97
CA LEU A 260 -48.35 0.80 8.36
C LEU A 260 -49.82 1.09 8.62
N ARG A 261 -50.70 0.49 7.86
CA ARG A 261 -52.16 0.56 8.04
C ARG A 261 -52.62 -0.72 8.71
N ILE A 262 -53.34 -0.57 9.81
CA ILE A 262 -53.95 -1.67 10.55
C ILE A 262 -55.41 -1.74 10.15
N GLN A 263 -55.84 -2.83 9.52
CA GLN A 263 -57.24 -3.06 9.12
C GLN A 263 -57.84 -4.17 9.95
N LYS A 264 -58.90 -3.86 10.63
CA LYS A 264 -59.68 -4.86 11.38
C LYS A 264 -60.68 -5.50 10.42
N ASN A 265 -60.60 -6.79 10.20
CA ASN A 265 -61.47 -7.55 9.33
C ASN A 265 -62.81 -7.84 9.99
N LYS A 266 -63.81 -8.22 9.21
CA LYS A 266 -65.16 -8.50 9.70
C LYS A 266 -65.24 -9.73 10.63
N ASP A 267 -64.27 -10.63 10.55
CA ASP A 267 -64.09 -11.83 11.39
C ASP A 267 -63.37 -11.54 12.70
N GLY A 268 -62.99 -10.27 12.93
CA GLY A 268 -62.24 -9.87 14.12
C GLY A 268 -60.74 -9.96 13.98
N SER A 269 -60.21 -10.52 12.91
CA SER A 269 -58.81 -10.57 12.61
C SER A 269 -58.22 -9.20 12.25
N VAL A 270 -56.93 -9.00 12.46
CA VAL A 270 -56.23 -7.75 12.19
C VAL A 270 -55.22 -8.03 11.06
N SER A 271 -55.38 -7.39 9.91
CA SER A 271 -54.37 -7.43 8.86
C SER A 271 -53.53 -6.13 8.85
N TRP A 272 -52.26 -6.32 8.63
CA TRP A 272 -51.27 -5.25 8.56
C TRP A 272 -50.93 -5.06 7.08
N MET A 273 -51.10 -3.84 6.59
CA MET A 273 -50.76 -3.50 5.20
C MET A 273 -49.85 -2.28 5.18
N TYR A 274 -48.84 -2.34 4.35
CA TYR A 274 -47.99 -1.20 4.09
C TYR A 274 -48.59 -0.38 2.93
N ASP A 275 -48.80 0.92 3.14
CA ASP A 275 -49.18 1.85 2.08
C ASP A 275 -47.91 2.25 1.31
N GLU A 276 -47.88 1.96 0.01
CA GLU A 276 -46.78 2.37 -0.86
C GLU A 276 -46.72 3.88 -0.99
N PRO A 277 -45.60 4.53 -0.71
CA PRO A 277 -45.40 5.95 -0.98
C PRO A 277 -45.41 6.22 -2.48
N ASP A 278 -45.77 7.47 -2.86
CA ASP A 278 -45.77 7.88 -4.26
C ASP A 278 -44.39 7.77 -4.89
N PHE A 279 -44.20 6.76 -5.75
CA PHE A 279 -42.95 6.52 -6.47
C PHE A 279 -42.73 7.54 -7.60
N GLY A 280 -43.79 8.21 -8.10
CA GLY A 280 -43.71 9.22 -9.17
C GLY A 280 -42.75 10.37 -8.86
N LYS A 281 -42.56 10.68 -7.57
CA LYS A 281 -41.58 11.68 -7.13
C LYS A 281 -40.14 11.30 -7.51
N TYR A 282 -39.80 10.02 -7.56
CA TYR A 282 -38.45 9.56 -7.96
C TYR A 282 -38.32 9.50 -9.48
N GLU A 283 -39.41 9.14 -10.19
CA GLU A 283 -39.44 9.19 -11.66
C GLU A 283 -39.27 10.63 -12.17
N SER A 284 -39.78 11.64 -11.43
CA SER A 284 -39.59 13.04 -11.79
C SER A 284 -38.12 13.45 -11.79
N LEU A 285 -37.25 12.87 -10.90
CA LEU A 285 -35.82 13.13 -10.88
C LEU A 285 -35.11 12.67 -12.18
N LYS A 286 -35.63 11.61 -12.81
CA LYS A 286 -35.17 11.17 -14.13
C LYS A 286 -35.52 12.18 -15.22
N ASN A 287 -36.74 12.72 -15.17
CA ASN A 287 -37.21 13.73 -16.12
C ASN A 287 -36.49 15.07 -15.97
N GLU A 288 -36.06 15.41 -14.76
CA GLU A 288 -35.27 16.61 -14.45
C GLU A 288 -33.76 16.44 -14.77
N GLY A 289 -33.32 15.24 -15.20
CA GLY A 289 -31.94 14.95 -15.54
C GLY A 289 -31.02 14.92 -14.33
N ILE A 290 -31.53 14.62 -13.14
CA ILE A 290 -30.78 14.45 -11.91
C ILE A 290 -30.30 13.00 -11.80
N CYS A 291 -31.15 12.03 -12.16
CA CYS A 291 -30.85 10.61 -12.18
C CYS A 291 -30.98 10.05 -13.60
N ASP A 292 -30.07 9.15 -13.98
CA ASP A 292 -30.17 8.39 -15.24
C ASP A 292 -31.06 7.14 -15.07
N GLY A 293 -31.14 6.61 -13.86
CA GLY A 293 -31.96 5.44 -13.51
C GLY A 293 -32.44 5.49 -12.06
N VAL A 294 -33.66 4.96 -11.85
CA VAL A 294 -34.26 4.78 -10.52
C VAL A 294 -35.00 3.46 -10.50
N THR A 295 -34.90 2.68 -9.43
CA THR A 295 -35.57 1.40 -9.28
C THR A 295 -35.95 1.11 -7.83
N ARG A 296 -36.99 0.28 -7.65
CA ARG A 296 -37.34 -0.32 -6.36
C ARG A 296 -36.52 -1.58 -6.14
N VAL A 297 -35.96 -1.74 -4.96
CA VAL A 297 -35.29 -2.96 -4.53
C VAL A 297 -35.85 -3.35 -3.17
N LEU A 298 -36.53 -4.49 -3.12
CA LEU A 298 -37.04 -5.05 -1.89
C LEU A 298 -36.01 -6.05 -1.36
N GLU A 299 -35.57 -5.87 -0.14
CA GLU A 299 -34.54 -6.67 0.51
C GLU A 299 -35.12 -7.33 1.77
N ASP A 300 -34.85 -8.63 1.95
CA ASP A 300 -35.22 -9.38 3.15
C ASP A 300 -34.13 -10.36 3.52
N GLU A 301 -33.69 -10.32 4.77
CA GLU A 301 -32.59 -11.18 5.27
C GLU A 301 -33.10 -12.45 5.95
N ARG A 302 -34.40 -12.67 6.01
CA ARG A 302 -35.05 -13.78 6.72
C ARG A 302 -35.91 -14.61 5.77
N VAL A 303 -35.27 -15.26 4.81
CA VAL A 303 -35.94 -16.12 3.84
C VAL A 303 -35.43 -17.55 4.01
N ASP A 304 -36.34 -18.49 4.20
CA ASP A 304 -36.03 -19.90 4.24
C ASP A 304 -36.16 -20.51 2.85
N ILE A 305 -35.17 -21.27 2.44
CA ILE A 305 -35.15 -21.93 1.12
C ILE A 305 -35.12 -23.42 1.34
N SER A 306 -35.99 -24.17 0.61
CA SER A 306 -36.01 -25.61 0.62
C SER A 306 -36.03 -26.18 -0.79
N ALA A 307 -35.30 -27.29 -1.01
CA ALA A 307 -35.33 -28.06 -2.25
C ALA A 307 -34.99 -29.51 -1.96
N GLY A 308 -35.88 -30.43 -2.37
CA GLY A 308 -35.75 -31.85 -2.05
C GLY A 308 -35.71 -32.07 -0.53
N SER A 309 -34.60 -32.64 -0.03
CA SER A 309 -34.40 -32.87 1.41
C SER A 309 -33.51 -31.80 2.09
N GLY A 310 -33.02 -30.82 1.34
CA GLY A 310 -32.18 -29.73 1.86
C GLY A 310 -33.00 -28.51 2.23
N SER A 311 -32.56 -27.80 3.29
CA SER A 311 -33.12 -26.51 3.67
C SER A 311 -31.99 -25.58 4.14
N VAL A 312 -32.15 -24.27 3.88
CA VAL A 312 -31.28 -23.20 4.32
C VAL A 312 -32.14 -22.09 4.88
N SER A 313 -31.82 -21.61 6.07
CA SER A 313 -32.49 -20.47 6.71
C SER A 313 -31.68 -19.19 6.56
N ASP A 314 -32.33 -18.05 6.76
CA ASP A 314 -31.72 -16.72 6.74
C ASP A 314 -30.99 -16.39 5.42
N ALA A 315 -31.58 -16.79 4.28
CA ALA A 315 -31.10 -16.37 2.98
C ALA A 315 -31.53 -14.93 2.70
N TYR A 316 -30.71 -14.21 1.94
CA TYR A 316 -30.95 -12.85 1.51
C TYR A 316 -31.75 -12.85 0.21
N LEU A 317 -32.98 -12.34 0.28
CA LEU A 317 -33.84 -12.11 -0.88
C LEU A 317 -33.67 -10.68 -1.37
N MET A 318 -33.46 -10.56 -2.67
CA MET A 318 -33.52 -9.28 -3.38
C MET A 318 -34.59 -9.38 -4.46
N ALA A 319 -35.68 -8.61 -4.34
CA ALA A 319 -36.72 -8.57 -5.37
C ALA A 319 -36.57 -7.29 -6.20
N ILE A 320 -36.47 -7.44 -7.53
CA ILE A 320 -36.08 -6.39 -8.46
C ILE A 320 -36.97 -6.33 -9.70
N ASN A 321 -37.09 -5.12 -10.29
CA ASN A 321 -37.55 -4.96 -11.65
C ASN A 321 -36.35 -5.05 -12.60
N THR A 322 -36.24 -6.13 -13.34
CA THR A 322 -35.05 -6.47 -14.13
C THR A 322 -34.54 -5.37 -15.04
N LYS A 323 -35.43 -4.66 -15.77
CA LYS A 323 -35.06 -3.57 -16.68
C LYS A 323 -34.56 -2.35 -15.92
N GLU A 324 -35.35 -1.84 -14.97
CA GLU A 324 -35.00 -0.66 -14.18
C GLU A 324 -33.73 -0.89 -13.36
N PHE A 325 -33.59 -2.11 -12.79
CA PHE A 325 -32.41 -2.50 -12.04
C PHE A 325 -31.16 -2.53 -12.92
N GLY A 326 -31.26 -3.05 -14.15
CA GLY A 326 -30.15 -3.06 -15.11
C GLY A 326 -29.71 -1.64 -15.53
N GLU A 327 -30.64 -0.66 -15.58
CA GLU A 327 -30.33 0.74 -15.86
C GLU A 327 -29.74 1.48 -14.64
N THR A 328 -30.02 1.02 -13.43
CA THR A 328 -29.72 1.73 -12.18
C THR A 328 -28.53 1.13 -11.42
N ALA A 329 -28.51 -0.20 -11.25
CA ALA A 329 -27.50 -0.87 -10.46
C ALA A 329 -26.15 -0.90 -11.19
N LYS A 330 -25.08 -0.89 -10.40
CA LYS A 330 -23.69 -0.89 -10.89
C LYS A 330 -22.94 -2.11 -10.37
N LEU A 331 -22.56 -2.97 -11.28
CA LEU A 331 -21.49 -3.91 -11.07
C LEU A 331 -20.29 -3.42 -11.87
N GLN A 332 -19.13 -3.26 -11.24
CA GLN A 332 -17.99 -2.67 -11.92
C GLN A 332 -17.57 -3.51 -13.14
N SER A 333 -17.41 -2.86 -14.31
CA SER A 333 -17.18 -3.52 -15.59
C SER A 333 -15.91 -4.34 -15.66
N ASP A 334 -14.86 -3.92 -14.95
CA ASP A 334 -13.58 -4.61 -14.86
C ASP A 334 -13.60 -5.85 -13.94
N GLN A 335 -14.76 -6.14 -13.33
CA GLN A 335 -14.95 -7.24 -12.40
C GLN A 335 -16.05 -8.21 -12.81
N ASN A 336 -16.81 -7.90 -13.86
CA ASN A 336 -17.87 -8.77 -14.34
C ASN A 336 -17.37 -10.16 -14.72
N ASP A 337 -16.26 -10.23 -15.46
CA ASP A 337 -15.67 -11.48 -15.92
C ASP A 337 -14.92 -12.21 -14.78
N ASP A 338 -14.43 -11.47 -13.78
CA ASP A 338 -13.75 -12.04 -12.59
C ASP A 338 -14.74 -12.67 -11.60
N ILE A 339 -15.99 -12.16 -11.56
CA ILE A 339 -17.01 -12.60 -10.60
C ILE A 339 -17.96 -13.61 -11.21
N ASN A 340 -18.45 -13.37 -12.43
CA ASN A 340 -19.44 -14.21 -13.11
C ASN A 340 -18.91 -14.76 -14.42
N ASP A 341 -19.42 -15.92 -14.83
CA ASP A 341 -19.01 -16.60 -16.07
C ASP A 341 -19.53 -15.87 -17.33
N ALA A 342 -20.51 -14.96 -17.17
CA ALA A 342 -21.07 -14.11 -18.23
C ALA A 342 -21.35 -12.71 -17.69
N HIS A 343 -21.56 -11.75 -18.60
CA HIS A 343 -21.96 -10.40 -18.20
C HIS A 343 -23.29 -10.47 -17.42
N TRP A 344 -23.35 -9.74 -16.31
CA TRP A 344 -24.45 -9.84 -15.35
C TRP A 344 -25.83 -9.47 -15.94
N PHE A 345 -25.91 -8.68 -16.99
CA PHE A 345 -27.16 -8.42 -17.71
C PHE A 345 -27.76 -9.68 -18.34
N ASN A 346 -26.96 -10.68 -18.70
CA ASN A 346 -27.49 -11.92 -19.24
C ASN A 346 -28.35 -12.66 -18.19
N TYR A 347 -27.94 -12.60 -16.93
CA TYR A 347 -28.70 -13.20 -15.82
C TYR A 347 -30.01 -12.43 -15.56
N LEU A 348 -30.01 -11.11 -15.68
CA LEU A 348 -31.24 -10.31 -15.60
C LEU A 348 -32.22 -10.65 -16.75
N ASN A 349 -31.70 -10.87 -17.95
CA ASN A 349 -32.52 -11.27 -19.11
C ASN A 349 -33.15 -12.65 -18.90
N GLU A 350 -32.43 -13.60 -18.29
CA GLU A 350 -33.01 -14.93 -17.98
C GLU A 350 -34.09 -14.80 -16.90
N LEU A 351 -33.92 -13.95 -15.88
CA LEU A 351 -34.95 -13.67 -14.89
C LEU A 351 -36.19 -12.99 -15.51
N ALA A 352 -35.99 -12.09 -16.48
CA ALA A 352 -37.09 -11.39 -17.15
C ALA A 352 -37.97 -12.32 -18.00
N LYS A 353 -37.48 -13.46 -18.48
CA LYS A 353 -38.23 -14.43 -19.29
C LYS A 353 -39.19 -15.29 -18.46
N GLU A 354 -38.87 -15.52 -17.19
CA GLU A 354 -39.60 -16.42 -16.29
C GLU A 354 -40.14 -15.60 -15.10
N PRO A 355 -41.44 -15.29 -15.02
CA PRO A 355 -42.03 -14.51 -13.91
C PRO A 355 -41.78 -15.15 -12.53
N ASP A 356 -41.90 -16.48 -12.42
CA ASP A 356 -41.65 -17.24 -11.20
C ASP A 356 -40.18 -17.74 -11.13
N GLY A 357 -39.30 -17.15 -11.93
CA GLY A 357 -37.90 -17.46 -11.97
C GLY A 357 -37.13 -16.81 -10.85
N VAL A 358 -36.00 -17.44 -10.47
CA VAL A 358 -35.05 -16.88 -9.49
C VAL A 358 -33.62 -17.03 -9.96
N ILE A 359 -32.78 -16.05 -9.61
CA ILE A 359 -31.33 -16.18 -9.68
C ILE A 359 -30.84 -16.55 -8.29
N ILE A 360 -29.95 -17.52 -8.20
CA ILE A 360 -29.39 -17.96 -6.91
C ILE A 360 -27.87 -17.78 -6.88
N SER A 361 -27.31 -17.62 -5.69
CA SER A 361 -25.87 -17.57 -5.52
C SER A 361 -25.21 -18.94 -5.67
N SER A 362 -23.98 -18.95 -6.15
CA SER A 362 -23.23 -20.20 -6.41
C SER A 362 -22.94 -21.03 -5.16
N ASN A 363 -22.87 -20.41 -3.97
CA ASN A 363 -22.75 -21.13 -2.70
C ASN A 363 -24.07 -21.81 -2.32
N LEU A 364 -25.23 -21.15 -2.54
CA LEU A 364 -26.54 -21.77 -2.36
C LEU A 364 -26.71 -22.98 -3.29
N ALA A 365 -26.39 -22.78 -4.58
CA ALA A 365 -26.43 -23.87 -5.56
C ALA A 365 -25.59 -25.08 -5.15
N LYS A 366 -24.40 -24.85 -4.59
CA LYS A 366 -23.52 -25.92 -4.08
C LYS A 366 -24.07 -26.58 -2.81
N ALA A 367 -24.56 -25.78 -1.86
CA ALA A 367 -25.08 -26.26 -0.58
C ALA A 367 -26.29 -27.20 -0.79
N MET A 368 -27.16 -26.88 -1.75
CA MET A 368 -28.39 -27.63 -2.02
C MET A 368 -28.30 -28.54 -3.26
N GLY A 369 -27.18 -28.54 -3.98
CA GLY A 369 -26.99 -29.35 -5.19
C GLY A 369 -27.84 -28.92 -6.39
N LEU A 370 -28.26 -27.63 -6.42
CA LEU A 370 -29.16 -27.07 -7.45
C LEU A 370 -28.43 -26.73 -8.74
N LYS A 371 -29.12 -26.86 -9.85
CA LYS A 371 -28.68 -26.46 -11.20
C LYS A 371 -29.70 -25.55 -11.84
N VAL A 372 -29.30 -24.84 -12.90
CA VAL A 372 -30.23 -24.09 -13.74
C VAL A 372 -31.31 -25.03 -14.29
N GLY A 373 -32.56 -24.63 -14.11
CA GLY A 373 -33.76 -25.41 -14.48
C GLY A 373 -34.40 -26.16 -13.32
N ASP A 374 -33.72 -26.36 -12.20
CA ASP A 374 -34.28 -27.02 -11.03
C ASP A 374 -35.30 -26.12 -10.32
N SER A 375 -36.19 -26.72 -9.55
CA SER A 375 -37.18 -26.01 -8.75
C SER A 375 -36.76 -25.96 -7.29
N LEU A 376 -36.99 -24.84 -6.64
CA LEU A 376 -36.84 -24.62 -5.21
C LEU A 376 -38.10 -23.98 -4.64
N ASN A 377 -38.27 -24.09 -3.34
CA ASN A 377 -39.30 -23.39 -2.61
C ASN A 377 -38.67 -22.40 -1.67
N TYR A 378 -39.13 -21.15 -1.66
CA TYR A 378 -38.70 -20.13 -0.73
C TYR A 378 -39.88 -19.61 0.08
N SER A 379 -39.67 -19.46 1.37
CA SER A 379 -40.67 -18.99 2.31
C SER A 379 -40.21 -17.72 3.00
N ARG A 380 -41.16 -16.84 3.19
CA ARG A 380 -40.92 -15.52 3.74
C ARG A 380 -41.94 -15.23 4.82
N TYR A 381 -41.52 -14.46 5.83
CA TYR A 381 -42.42 -13.91 6.84
C TYR A 381 -43.36 -12.87 6.18
N VAL A 382 -44.66 -13.08 6.34
CA VAL A 382 -45.69 -12.13 5.90
C VAL A 382 -46.26 -11.45 7.14
N PRO A 383 -46.28 -10.11 7.20
CA PRO A 383 -46.80 -9.38 8.35
C PRO A 383 -48.36 -9.35 8.38
N GLU A 384 -48.98 -10.50 8.23
CA GLU A 384 -50.43 -10.67 8.49
C GLU A 384 -50.58 -11.38 9.84
N ALA A 385 -50.89 -10.63 10.88
CA ALA A 385 -51.07 -11.21 12.19
C ALA A 385 -52.53 -11.32 12.54
N VAL A 386 -53.04 -12.52 12.56
CA VAL A 386 -54.13 -12.93 13.44
C VAL A 386 -53.48 -13.79 14.52
N ASP A 387 -53.47 -13.33 15.76
CA ASP A 387 -52.89 -14.04 16.90
C ASP A 387 -51.44 -14.52 16.73
N ASP A 388 -50.49 -13.77 17.23
CA ASP A 388 -49.08 -14.09 17.56
C ASP A 388 -48.35 -15.21 16.74
N ASP A 389 -49.02 -15.89 15.83
CA ASP A 389 -48.48 -16.89 14.95
C ASP A 389 -47.88 -16.21 13.69
N GLN A 390 -46.56 -16.32 13.58
CA GLN A 390 -45.82 -15.86 12.40
C GLN A 390 -46.25 -16.68 11.19
N ILE A 391 -46.94 -16.07 10.24
CA ILE A 391 -47.38 -16.74 9.02
C ILE A 391 -46.23 -16.67 8.01
N TYR A 392 -45.66 -17.85 7.69
CA TYR A 392 -44.76 -18.01 6.57
C TYR A 392 -45.57 -18.33 5.30
N ALA A 393 -45.53 -17.43 4.34
CA ALA A 393 -45.98 -17.77 2.99
C ALA A 393 -44.82 -18.43 2.23
N SER A 394 -45.14 -19.35 1.36
CA SER A 394 -44.18 -20.20 0.67
C SER A 394 -44.50 -20.28 -0.81
N GLU A 395 -43.53 -20.06 -1.67
CA GLU A 395 -43.71 -20.10 -3.13
C GLU A 395 -42.64 -20.95 -3.81
N ASN A 396 -43.09 -21.66 -4.89
CA ASN A 396 -42.20 -22.42 -5.75
C ASN A 396 -41.58 -21.52 -6.82
N ALA A 397 -40.30 -21.66 -7.02
CA ALA A 397 -39.56 -20.93 -8.03
C ALA A 397 -38.61 -21.83 -8.83
N LYS A 398 -38.35 -21.45 -10.07
CA LYS A 398 -37.42 -22.12 -10.96
C LYS A 398 -36.10 -21.39 -11.01
N VAL A 399 -35.00 -22.09 -10.86
CA VAL A 399 -33.65 -21.53 -10.96
C VAL A 399 -33.36 -21.14 -12.41
N CYS A 400 -33.33 -19.84 -12.71
CA CYS A 400 -33.04 -19.31 -14.04
C CYS A 400 -31.54 -19.13 -14.27
N ALA A 401 -30.81 -18.74 -13.22
CA ALA A 401 -29.38 -18.48 -13.31
C ALA A 401 -28.69 -18.68 -11.97
N ILE A 402 -27.38 -18.91 -12.03
CA ILE A 402 -26.50 -19.04 -10.86
C ILE A 402 -25.37 -18.00 -10.98
N VAL A 403 -25.20 -17.16 -9.95
CA VAL A 403 -24.23 -16.07 -9.94
C VAL A 403 -23.23 -16.21 -8.79
N LYS A 404 -22.01 -15.74 -8.98
CA LYS A 404 -20.97 -15.64 -7.92
C LYS A 404 -21.01 -14.28 -7.22
N GLY A 405 -21.36 -13.22 -7.94
CA GLY A 405 -21.51 -11.87 -7.45
C GLY A 405 -22.73 -11.18 -8.05
N PHE A 406 -23.35 -10.31 -7.26
CA PHE A 406 -24.51 -9.52 -7.63
C PHE A 406 -24.43 -8.15 -6.95
N PRO A 407 -24.89 -7.05 -7.56
CA PRO A 407 -24.82 -5.72 -6.93
C PRO A 407 -25.49 -5.72 -5.56
N GLY A 408 -24.81 -5.17 -4.54
CA GLY A 408 -25.31 -5.14 -3.16
C GLY A 408 -25.23 -6.45 -2.38
N TYR A 409 -24.79 -7.56 -2.99
CA TYR A 409 -24.69 -8.86 -2.32
C TYR A 409 -23.28 -9.18 -1.89
N GLU A 410 -23.09 -9.38 -0.58
CA GLU A 410 -21.83 -9.87 -0.01
C GLU A 410 -22.00 -11.28 0.55
N ARG A 411 -21.19 -12.21 0.04
CA ARG A 411 -21.28 -13.64 0.40
C ARG A 411 -20.83 -13.93 1.82
N TYR A 412 -19.87 -13.14 2.35
CA TYR A 412 -19.27 -13.42 3.64
C TYR A 412 -19.68 -12.36 4.65
N THR A 413 -20.23 -12.81 5.77
CA THR A 413 -20.53 -11.98 6.94
C THR A 413 -19.67 -12.42 8.11
N TYR A 414 -19.39 -11.52 9.03
CA TYR A 414 -18.54 -11.76 10.18
C TYR A 414 -19.29 -11.40 11.46
N GLU A 415 -19.51 -12.39 12.30
CA GLU A 415 -20.13 -12.20 13.61
C GLU A 415 -19.06 -12.32 14.70
N THR A 416 -19.09 -11.39 15.65
CA THR A 416 -18.19 -11.42 16.81
C THR A 416 -18.99 -11.87 18.03
N ASP A 417 -18.57 -12.94 18.68
CA ASP A 417 -19.17 -13.41 19.90
C ASP A 417 -18.79 -12.54 21.11
N VAL A 418 -19.40 -12.82 22.28
CA VAL A 418 -19.16 -12.08 23.53
C VAL A 418 -17.70 -12.20 24.00
N GLU A 419 -17.00 -13.25 23.59
CA GLU A 419 -15.61 -13.52 23.94
C GLU A 419 -14.63 -12.85 22.96
N GLY A 420 -15.13 -12.22 21.89
CA GLY A 420 -14.32 -11.55 20.88
C GLY A 420 -13.80 -12.46 19.77
N ASN A 421 -14.26 -13.72 19.70
CA ASN A 421 -13.92 -14.59 18.58
C ASN A 421 -14.79 -14.22 17.37
N VAL A 422 -14.17 -14.23 16.20
CA VAL A 422 -14.84 -13.89 14.94
C VAL A 422 -15.15 -15.15 14.17
N THR A 423 -16.43 -15.36 13.89
CA THR A 423 -16.90 -16.44 13.03
C THR A 423 -17.28 -15.91 11.66
N GLU A 424 -16.77 -16.55 10.61
CA GLU A 424 -17.13 -16.27 9.22
C GLU A 424 -18.36 -17.09 8.86
N GLN A 425 -19.43 -16.44 8.43
CA GLN A 425 -20.64 -17.09 7.94
C GLN A 425 -20.83 -16.81 6.45
N GLU A 426 -21.36 -17.78 5.73
CA GLU A 426 -21.75 -17.58 4.34
C GLU A 426 -23.21 -17.18 4.25
N LYS A 427 -23.48 -16.03 3.63
CA LYS A 427 -24.81 -15.54 3.28
C LYS A 427 -25.21 -16.10 1.92
N TYR A 428 -26.43 -16.54 1.78
CA TYR A 428 -26.99 -17.07 0.54
C TYR A 428 -27.88 -16.03 -0.12
N LEU A 429 -27.84 -15.92 -1.45
CA LEU A 429 -28.66 -14.98 -2.21
C LEU A 429 -29.70 -15.71 -3.05
N ILE A 430 -30.91 -15.14 -3.05
CA ILE A 430 -31.97 -15.40 -4.01
C ILE A 430 -32.44 -14.05 -4.59
N VAL A 431 -32.50 -13.91 -5.91
CA VAL A 431 -33.03 -12.73 -6.59
C VAL A 431 -34.28 -13.14 -7.35
N ALA A 432 -35.37 -12.41 -7.12
CA ALA A 432 -36.68 -12.69 -7.71
C ALA A 432 -37.26 -11.45 -8.41
N ASN A 433 -38.30 -11.65 -9.21
CA ASN A 433 -39.05 -10.55 -9.80
C ASN A 433 -39.86 -9.80 -8.74
N TYR A 434 -39.73 -8.45 -8.69
CA TYR A 434 -40.42 -7.62 -7.72
C TYR A 434 -41.95 -7.80 -7.78
N ALA A 435 -42.51 -7.79 -8.98
CA ALA A 435 -43.95 -7.97 -9.16
C ALA A 435 -44.49 -9.27 -8.59
N THR A 436 -43.77 -10.40 -8.83
CA THR A 436 -44.15 -11.72 -8.31
C THR A 436 -44.04 -11.75 -6.77
N VAL A 437 -42.98 -11.19 -6.20
CA VAL A 437 -42.82 -11.18 -4.74
C VAL A 437 -43.93 -10.35 -4.07
N VAL A 438 -44.28 -9.17 -4.61
CA VAL A 438 -45.34 -8.35 -4.05
C VAL A 438 -46.73 -8.98 -4.23
N GLU A 439 -46.98 -9.65 -5.37
CA GLU A 439 -48.23 -10.36 -5.61
C GLU A 439 -48.44 -11.54 -4.64
N LYS A 440 -47.36 -12.29 -4.35
CA LYS A 440 -47.41 -13.53 -3.56
C LYS A 440 -47.29 -13.31 -2.05
N PHE A 441 -46.46 -12.35 -1.65
CA PHE A 441 -46.14 -12.12 -0.23
C PHE A 441 -46.67 -10.78 0.31
N GLY A 442 -47.34 -9.96 -0.53
CA GLY A 442 -47.80 -8.62 -0.16
C GLY A 442 -46.71 -7.55 -0.22
N MET A 443 -47.13 -6.32 -0.11
CA MET A 443 -46.28 -5.14 -0.10
C MET A 443 -45.50 -5.05 1.22
N THR A 444 -44.18 -4.90 1.14
CA THR A 444 -43.33 -4.59 2.28
C THR A 444 -42.40 -3.45 1.90
N PRO A 445 -41.80 -2.75 2.90
CA PRO A 445 -40.86 -1.67 2.64
C PRO A 445 -39.74 -2.08 1.70
N TYR A 446 -39.43 -1.20 0.74
CA TYR A 446 -38.33 -1.35 -0.19
C TYR A 446 -37.41 -0.15 -0.11
N SER A 447 -36.18 -0.31 -0.58
CA SER A 447 -35.24 0.77 -0.82
C SER A 447 -35.35 1.28 -2.26
N VAL A 448 -35.15 2.59 -2.45
CA VAL A 448 -35.07 3.20 -3.78
C VAL A 448 -33.61 3.38 -4.14
N TRP A 449 -33.20 2.66 -5.19
CA TRP A 449 -31.87 2.75 -5.74
C TRP A 449 -31.82 3.75 -6.88
N MET A 450 -30.75 4.56 -6.93
CA MET A 450 -30.60 5.64 -7.90
C MET A 450 -29.23 5.62 -8.54
N ASN A 451 -29.20 5.85 -9.86
CA ASN A 451 -27.99 6.09 -10.63
C ASN A 451 -27.95 7.58 -10.99
N LEU A 452 -26.99 8.33 -10.44
CA LEU A 452 -26.89 9.77 -10.62
C LEU A 452 -26.35 10.13 -12.00
N SER A 453 -26.89 11.18 -12.59
CA SER A 453 -26.39 11.74 -13.85
C SER A 453 -25.01 12.39 -13.64
N LYS A 454 -24.19 12.43 -14.69
CA LYS A 454 -22.84 12.99 -14.62
C LYS A 454 -22.83 14.42 -14.07
N GLY A 455 -22.04 14.62 -13.01
CA GLY A 455 -21.87 15.93 -12.37
C GLY A 455 -22.96 16.32 -11.37
N LYS A 456 -23.89 15.41 -11.08
CA LYS A 456 -24.87 15.55 -10.01
C LYS A 456 -24.38 14.88 -8.72
N THR A 457 -24.83 15.40 -7.59
CA THR A 457 -24.50 14.91 -6.26
C THR A 457 -25.75 14.57 -5.47
N VAL A 458 -25.60 13.85 -4.38
CA VAL A 458 -26.70 13.49 -3.48
C VAL A 458 -27.37 14.72 -2.86
N ASP A 459 -26.62 15.80 -2.67
CA ASP A 459 -27.13 17.08 -2.13
C ASP A 459 -28.19 17.74 -3.05
N ASP A 460 -28.21 17.35 -4.34
CA ASP A 460 -29.19 17.81 -5.31
C ASP A 460 -30.57 17.13 -5.14
N ILE A 461 -30.67 16.08 -4.28
CA ILE A 461 -31.93 15.28 -4.18
C ILE A 461 -32.60 15.45 -2.82
N TYR A 462 -32.18 14.75 -1.80
CA TYR A 462 -32.83 14.71 -0.48
C TYR A 462 -31.79 14.59 0.64
N LYS A 463 -32.17 15.05 1.84
CA LYS A 463 -31.42 14.74 3.07
C LYS A 463 -31.69 13.28 3.47
N ASN A 464 -30.69 12.57 3.95
CA ASN A 464 -30.71 11.16 4.42
C ASN A 464 -30.63 10.09 3.31
N LEU A 465 -29.90 10.34 2.25
CA LEU A 465 -29.49 9.33 1.28
C LEU A 465 -28.17 8.66 1.71
N THR A 466 -28.09 7.36 1.56
CA THR A 466 -26.81 6.63 1.65
C THR A 466 -26.17 6.62 0.27
N SER A 467 -25.06 7.31 0.10
CA SER A 467 -24.35 7.40 -1.19
C SER A 467 -23.02 6.64 -1.14
N ALA A 468 -22.72 5.92 -2.21
CA ALA A 468 -21.41 5.27 -2.38
C ALA A 468 -20.27 6.30 -2.30
N GLN A 469 -20.44 7.49 -2.88
CA GLN A 469 -19.45 8.56 -2.82
C GLN A 469 -19.26 9.10 -1.41
N GLN A 470 -20.34 9.30 -0.65
CA GLN A 470 -20.23 9.73 0.76
C GLN A 470 -19.50 8.71 1.60
N LEU A 471 -19.81 7.42 1.45
CA LEU A 471 -19.12 6.33 2.16
C LEU A 471 -17.63 6.24 1.77
N ILE A 472 -17.29 6.49 0.50
CA ILE A 472 -15.91 6.57 0.04
C ILE A 472 -15.19 7.74 0.72
N ASP A 473 -15.82 8.92 0.76
CA ASP A 473 -15.25 10.12 1.37
C ASP A 473 -15.13 9.99 2.89
N GLU A 474 -16.11 9.40 3.56
CA GLU A 474 -16.04 9.06 4.98
C GLU A 474 -14.90 8.07 5.27
N ASN A 475 -14.75 7.05 4.44
CA ASN A 475 -13.66 6.09 4.56
C ASN A 475 -12.29 6.74 4.36
N LYS A 476 -12.12 7.56 3.31
CA LYS A 476 -10.90 8.35 3.09
C LYS A 476 -10.59 9.28 4.25
N ASN A 477 -11.62 9.81 4.91
CA ASN A 477 -11.50 10.69 6.06
C ASN A 477 -11.31 9.94 7.38
N SER A 478 -11.44 8.61 7.39
CA SER A 478 -11.22 7.81 8.59
C SER A 478 -9.76 7.90 9.04
N ALA A 479 -9.55 7.98 10.35
CA ALA A 479 -8.22 8.08 10.94
C ALA A 479 -7.31 6.90 10.52
N THR A 480 -7.86 5.70 10.41
CA THR A 480 -7.12 4.50 10.02
C THR A 480 -6.54 4.61 8.61
N VAL A 481 -7.34 5.06 7.63
CA VAL A 481 -6.90 5.20 6.23
C VAL A 481 -5.88 6.33 6.11
N GLN A 482 -6.12 7.47 6.77
CA GLN A 482 -5.19 8.60 6.75
C GLN A 482 -3.84 8.27 7.39
N ILE A 483 -3.84 7.62 8.55
CA ILE A 483 -2.60 7.19 9.22
C ILE A 483 -1.85 6.19 8.32
N THR A 484 -2.54 5.25 7.70
CA THR A 484 -1.92 4.25 6.83
C THR A 484 -1.28 4.88 5.60
N ASN A 485 -2.01 5.73 4.87
CA ASN A 485 -1.47 6.49 3.73
C ASN A 485 -0.31 7.40 4.16
N GLY A 486 -0.44 8.02 5.33
CA GLY A 486 0.59 8.82 5.96
C GLY A 486 1.85 8.04 6.27
N MET A 487 1.73 6.84 6.80
CA MET A 487 2.87 5.96 7.09
C MET A 487 3.65 5.62 5.82
N PHE A 488 2.99 5.23 4.73
CA PHE A 488 3.65 4.95 3.45
C PHE A 488 4.33 6.20 2.89
N THR A 489 3.65 7.34 2.91
CA THR A 489 4.20 8.62 2.44
C THR A 489 5.42 9.05 3.26
N LEU A 490 5.34 8.97 4.59
CA LEU A 490 6.45 9.32 5.48
C LEU A 490 7.63 8.36 5.36
N SER A 491 7.38 7.06 5.25
CA SER A 491 8.40 6.04 5.02
C SER A 491 9.25 6.39 3.81
N PHE A 492 8.60 6.73 2.70
CA PHE A 492 9.27 7.15 1.48
C PHE A 492 10.04 8.48 1.64
N ILE A 493 9.40 9.53 2.20
CA ILE A 493 10.04 10.84 2.38
C ILE A 493 11.28 10.74 3.28
N LEU A 494 11.18 10.03 4.40
CA LEU A 494 12.31 9.82 5.32
C LEU A 494 13.44 9.06 4.64
N SER A 495 13.12 7.98 3.93
CA SER A 495 14.08 7.18 3.17
C SER A 495 14.78 8.03 2.12
N LEU A 496 14.04 8.90 1.41
CA LEU A 496 14.57 9.82 0.40
C LEU A 496 15.50 10.87 1.01
N ILE A 497 15.12 11.46 2.14
CA ILE A 497 15.97 12.46 2.85
C ILE A 497 17.28 11.79 3.30
N VAL A 498 17.20 10.63 3.97
CA VAL A 498 18.39 9.91 4.45
C VAL A 498 19.28 9.51 3.29
N CYS A 499 18.69 9.02 2.20
CA CYS A 499 19.43 8.67 0.98
C CYS A 499 20.12 9.89 0.36
N SER A 500 19.42 11.01 0.23
CA SER A 500 19.96 12.26 -0.35
C SER A 500 21.11 12.83 0.49
N VAL A 501 20.96 12.86 1.81
CA VAL A 501 22.02 13.30 2.71
C VAL A 501 23.21 12.36 2.65
N GLY A 502 22.99 11.06 2.68
CA GLY A 502 24.03 10.04 2.55
C GLY A 502 24.78 10.15 1.22
N PHE A 503 24.06 10.41 0.13
CA PHE A 503 24.62 10.61 -1.20
C PHE A 503 25.50 11.87 -1.25
N LEU A 504 25.03 12.99 -0.71
CA LEU A 504 25.81 14.24 -0.63
C LEU A 504 27.07 14.06 0.20
N LEU A 505 26.97 13.48 1.39
CA LEU A 505 28.10 13.22 2.26
C LEU A 505 29.14 12.33 1.57
N TYR A 506 28.72 11.26 0.92
CA TYR A 506 29.62 10.39 0.16
C TYR A 506 30.40 11.15 -0.90
N TRP A 507 29.72 12.00 -1.69
CA TRP A 507 30.37 12.75 -2.76
C TRP A 507 31.31 13.84 -2.22
N VAL A 508 30.92 14.55 -1.16
CA VAL A 508 31.80 15.55 -0.51
C VAL A 508 33.10 14.89 -0.02
N MET A 509 32.98 13.72 0.60
CA MET A 509 34.13 12.96 1.08
C MET A 509 35.01 12.43 -0.08
N THR A 510 34.38 11.90 -1.12
CA THR A 510 35.08 11.41 -2.32
C THR A 510 35.85 12.53 -3.01
N LEU A 511 35.24 13.72 -3.13
CA LEU A 511 35.89 14.90 -3.70
C LEU A 511 37.14 15.30 -2.89
N LYS A 512 37.00 15.40 -1.54
CA LYS A 512 38.14 15.73 -0.66
C LYS A 512 39.27 14.73 -0.75
N GLN A 513 38.98 13.43 -0.73
CA GLN A 513 39.99 12.37 -0.83
C GLN A 513 40.71 12.35 -2.18
N ARG A 514 40.10 12.88 -3.25
CA ARG A 514 40.63 12.85 -4.62
C ARG A 514 41.17 14.21 -5.11
N GLU A 515 41.26 15.18 -4.22
CA GLU A 515 41.69 16.55 -4.55
C GLU A 515 43.08 16.55 -5.21
N LEU A 516 44.05 15.78 -4.64
CA LEU A 516 45.37 15.60 -5.21
C LEU A 516 45.33 14.96 -6.61
N GLN A 517 44.49 13.93 -6.82
CA GLN A 517 44.34 13.27 -8.13
C GLN A 517 43.81 14.25 -9.19
N PHE A 518 42.87 15.13 -8.82
CA PHE A 518 42.38 16.17 -9.75
C PHE A 518 43.47 17.19 -10.09
N GLY A 519 44.34 17.52 -9.14
CA GLY A 519 45.54 18.32 -9.35
C GLY A 519 46.46 17.68 -10.40
N ILE A 520 46.78 16.40 -10.27
CA ILE A 520 47.60 15.62 -11.22
C ILE A 520 46.97 15.59 -12.61
N TYR A 521 45.66 15.32 -12.73
CA TYR A 521 44.97 15.33 -14.03
C TYR A 521 45.04 16.70 -14.73
N ARG A 522 44.95 17.80 -13.96
CA ARG A 522 45.12 19.13 -14.50
C ARG A 522 46.57 19.43 -14.94
N ALA A 523 47.57 18.97 -14.19
CA ALA A 523 48.96 19.05 -14.55
C ALA A 523 49.29 18.27 -15.85
N MET A 524 48.56 17.15 -16.06
CA MET A 524 48.63 16.36 -17.30
C MET A 524 47.87 16.99 -18.49
N GLY A 525 47.29 18.19 -18.34
CA GLY A 525 46.63 18.93 -19.39
C GLY A 525 45.10 18.77 -19.49
N MET A 526 44.47 18.03 -18.61
CA MET A 526 42.98 17.93 -18.59
C MET A 526 42.33 19.27 -18.23
N ARG A 527 41.35 19.70 -19.05
CA ARG A 527 40.57 20.91 -18.78
C ARG A 527 39.59 20.66 -17.64
N MET A 528 39.25 21.71 -16.88
CA MET A 528 38.28 21.60 -15.79
C MET A 528 36.90 21.07 -16.22
N ARG A 529 36.50 21.31 -17.49
CA ARG A 529 35.29 20.74 -18.08
C ARG A 529 35.36 19.22 -18.19
N GLU A 530 36.53 18.67 -18.51
CA GLU A 530 36.75 17.21 -18.66
C GLU A 530 36.75 16.52 -17.30
N VAL A 531 37.35 17.16 -16.26
CA VAL A 531 37.29 16.65 -14.88
C VAL A 531 35.85 16.63 -14.38
N LYS A 532 35.04 17.67 -14.68
CA LYS A 532 33.61 17.69 -14.36
C LYS A 532 32.84 16.60 -15.11
N ALA A 533 33.10 16.43 -16.41
CA ALA A 533 32.47 15.40 -17.22
C ALA A 533 32.79 13.98 -16.70
N MET A 534 34.05 13.76 -16.26
CA MET A 534 34.47 12.51 -15.62
C MET A 534 33.66 12.22 -14.36
N LEU A 535 33.52 13.20 -13.46
CA LEU A 535 32.74 13.05 -12.23
C LEU A 535 31.25 12.88 -12.51
N LEU A 536 30.71 13.62 -13.49
CA LEU A 536 29.33 13.51 -13.90
C LEU A 536 29.03 12.10 -14.45
N ASN A 537 29.88 11.56 -15.31
CA ASN A 537 29.74 10.20 -15.83
C ASN A 537 29.79 9.15 -14.71
N GLU A 538 30.69 9.33 -13.76
CA GLU A 538 30.79 8.47 -12.56
C GLU A 538 29.50 8.55 -11.74
N GLN A 539 28.97 9.75 -11.48
CA GLN A 539 27.75 9.98 -10.72
C GLN A 539 26.53 9.41 -11.43
N ILE A 540 26.38 9.64 -12.74
CA ILE A 540 25.27 9.11 -13.53
C ILE A 540 25.27 7.58 -13.44
N PHE A 541 26.42 6.95 -13.66
CA PHE A 541 26.50 5.49 -13.64
C PHE A 541 26.18 4.91 -12.24
N LEU A 542 26.68 5.55 -11.17
CA LEU A 542 26.44 5.16 -9.79
C LEU A 542 25.00 5.39 -9.33
N SER A 543 24.27 6.29 -9.96
CA SER A 543 22.87 6.57 -9.62
C SER A 543 21.90 5.82 -10.56
N PHE A 544 22.15 5.84 -11.85
CA PHE A 544 21.21 5.33 -12.85
C PHE A 544 20.98 3.82 -12.74
N LEU A 545 22.07 3.05 -12.59
CA LEU A 545 21.96 1.60 -12.48
C LEU A 545 21.23 1.14 -11.22
N PRO A 546 21.52 1.68 -10.02
CA PRO A 546 20.73 1.42 -8.82
C PRO A 546 19.26 1.88 -8.91
N LEU A 547 18.98 3.01 -9.58
CA LEU A 547 17.60 3.48 -9.80
C LEU A 547 16.80 2.48 -10.64
N LEU A 548 17.37 2.00 -11.75
CA LEU A 548 16.73 0.97 -12.58
C LEU A 548 16.54 -0.35 -11.82
N ALA A 549 17.55 -0.79 -11.09
CA ALA A 549 17.48 -1.98 -10.27
C ALA A 549 16.40 -1.84 -9.17
N GLY A 550 16.36 -0.68 -8.51
CA GLY A 550 15.34 -0.35 -7.51
C GLY A 550 13.94 -0.38 -8.09
N ALA A 551 13.74 0.15 -9.29
CA ALA A 551 12.44 0.09 -9.97
C ALA A 551 12.01 -1.36 -10.26
N GLY A 552 12.89 -2.19 -10.78
CA GLY A 552 12.61 -3.61 -11.03
C GLY A 552 12.29 -4.37 -9.75
N ILE A 553 13.08 -4.17 -8.69
CA ILE A 553 12.86 -4.80 -7.38
C ILE A 553 11.54 -4.32 -6.76
N GLY A 554 11.24 -3.02 -6.82
CA GLY A 554 10.00 -2.45 -6.28
C GLY A 554 8.74 -3.02 -6.94
N ILE A 555 8.73 -3.15 -8.27
CA ILE A 555 7.64 -3.78 -9.01
C ILE A 555 7.50 -5.27 -8.63
N THR A 556 8.61 -5.98 -8.51
CA THR A 556 8.61 -7.39 -8.11
C THR A 556 8.10 -7.57 -6.68
N ALA A 557 8.56 -6.72 -5.74
CA ALA A 557 8.07 -6.69 -4.37
C ALA A 557 6.57 -6.40 -4.31
N THR A 558 6.08 -5.45 -5.11
CA THR A 558 4.64 -5.17 -5.25
C THR A 558 3.86 -6.41 -5.66
N ALA A 559 4.29 -7.09 -6.72
CA ALA A 559 3.61 -8.28 -7.23
C ALA A 559 3.56 -9.43 -6.20
N MET A 560 4.62 -9.58 -5.39
CA MET A 560 4.77 -10.67 -4.44
C MET A 560 4.08 -10.40 -3.09
N PHE A 561 4.23 -9.20 -2.54
CA PHE A 561 3.89 -8.91 -1.15
C PHE A 561 2.60 -8.11 -0.94
N VAL A 562 2.14 -7.32 -1.93
CA VAL A 562 0.97 -6.44 -1.73
C VAL A 562 -0.28 -7.24 -1.38
N ARG A 563 -0.54 -8.36 -2.06
CA ARG A 563 -1.69 -9.24 -1.75
C ARG A 563 -1.63 -9.86 -0.35
N LEU A 564 -0.44 -10.12 0.17
CA LEU A 564 -0.27 -10.67 1.51
C LEU A 564 -0.47 -9.59 2.58
N ILE A 565 0.19 -8.45 2.41
CA ILE A 565 0.13 -7.35 3.37
C ILE A 565 -1.25 -6.69 3.38
N SER A 566 -1.98 -6.70 2.26
CA SER A 566 -3.35 -6.18 2.20
C SER A 566 -4.33 -6.89 3.15
N ILE A 567 -4.03 -8.11 3.60
CA ILE A 567 -4.85 -8.83 4.61
C ILE A 567 -4.91 -8.04 5.92
N ILE A 568 -3.86 -7.31 6.28
CA ILE A 568 -3.82 -6.50 7.51
C ILE A 568 -4.86 -5.38 7.47
N TYR A 569 -5.12 -4.83 6.29
CA TYR A 569 -5.98 -3.66 6.09
C TYR A 569 -7.36 -4.02 5.56
N LEU A 570 -7.45 -5.15 4.86
CA LEU A 570 -8.67 -5.69 4.25
C LEU A 570 -8.82 -7.16 4.62
N PRO A 571 -8.99 -7.48 5.93
CA PRO A 571 -8.96 -8.86 6.39
C PRO A 571 -10.20 -9.66 5.99
N GLN A 572 -11.34 -9.00 5.79
CA GLN A 572 -12.58 -9.64 5.39
C GLN A 572 -12.50 -10.17 3.96
N LYS A 573 -12.96 -11.40 3.76
CA LYS A 573 -13.20 -11.92 2.43
C LYS A 573 -14.37 -11.18 1.80
N HIS A 574 -14.26 -10.88 0.54
CA HIS A 574 -15.31 -10.26 -0.26
C HIS A 574 -15.50 -11.04 -1.55
N ASN A 575 -16.65 -10.88 -2.19
CA ASN A 575 -16.89 -11.42 -3.53
C ASN A 575 -15.86 -10.87 -4.53
N ILE A 576 -15.44 -9.63 -4.32
CA ILE A 576 -14.37 -8.98 -5.08
C ILE A 576 -13.04 -9.29 -4.41
N GLY A 577 -12.14 -9.97 -5.12
CA GLY A 577 -10.78 -10.23 -4.68
C GLY A 577 -9.93 -8.94 -4.62
N VAL A 578 -8.81 -9.00 -3.90
CA VAL A 578 -7.84 -7.90 -3.87
C VAL A 578 -7.03 -7.90 -5.16
N ASN A 579 -7.22 -6.88 -5.99
CA ASN A 579 -6.46 -6.63 -7.20
C ASN A 579 -5.30 -5.67 -6.93
N VAL A 580 -4.13 -5.94 -7.50
CA VAL A 580 -2.95 -5.08 -7.36
C VAL A 580 -3.00 -4.01 -8.44
N TYR A 581 -3.02 -2.74 -8.01
CA TYR A 581 -3.08 -1.59 -8.91
C TYR A 581 -1.73 -0.88 -9.00
N ILE A 582 -1.25 -0.72 -10.23
CA ILE A 582 -0.04 0.02 -10.57
C ILE A 582 -0.44 1.10 -11.57
N TYR A 583 -0.56 2.34 -11.11
CA TYR A 583 -0.91 3.46 -11.98
C TYR A 583 0.33 4.18 -12.49
N GLN A 584 0.35 4.50 -13.78
CA GLN A 584 1.45 5.23 -14.40
C GLN A 584 1.62 6.65 -13.81
N SER A 585 0.52 7.30 -13.41
CA SER A 585 0.56 8.61 -12.75
C SER A 585 1.41 8.61 -11.49
N ASP A 586 1.21 7.62 -10.62
CA ASP A 586 1.92 7.52 -9.33
C ASP A 586 3.40 7.21 -9.56
N MET A 587 3.72 6.39 -10.59
CA MET A 587 5.09 6.11 -10.99
C MET A 587 5.79 7.36 -11.54
N LEU A 588 5.08 8.21 -12.29
CA LEU A 588 5.62 9.48 -12.80
C LEU A 588 5.82 10.51 -11.69
N GLU A 589 4.89 10.62 -10.74
CA GLU A 589 5.03 11.49 -9.55
C GLU A 589 6.27 11.08 -8.74
N LEU A 590 6.42 9.79 -8.46
CA LEU A 590 7.57 9.26 -7.72
C LEU A 590 8.89 9.49 -8.48
N ALA A 591 8.91 9.22 -9.80
CA ALA A 591 10.07 9.46 -10.65
C ALA A 591 10.43 10.96 -10.69
N GLY A 592 9.44 11.85 -10.71
CA GLY A 592 9.63 13.30 -10.62
C GLY A 592 10.30 13.74 -9.33
N VAL A 593 9.82 13.24 -8.18
CA VAL A 593 10.41 13.53 -6.87
C VAL A 593 11.86 13.04 -6.77
N LEU A 594 12.11 11.81 -7.24
CA LEU A 594 13.46 11.25 -7.28
C LEU A 594 14.39 12.05 -8.19
N PHE A 595 13.90 12.44 -9.37
CA PHE A 595 14.68 13.27 -10.31
C PHE A 595 15.06 14.61 -9.69
N VAL A 596 14.11 15.30 -9.02
CA VAL A 596 14.38 16.56 -8.32
C VAL A 596 15.43 16.37 -7.23
N ALA A 597 15.32 15.32 -6.42
CA ALA A 597 16.30 15.02 -5.37
C ALA A 597 17.71 14.81 -5.93
N VAL A 598 17.85 14.00 -7.00
CA VAL A 598 19.13 13.76 -7.68
C VAL A 598 19.68 15.04 -8.32
N ALA A 599 18.83 15.86 -8.93
CA ALA A 599 19.21 17.13 -9.54
C ALA A 599 19.73 18.13 -8.49
N VAL A 600 19.06 18.25 -7.33
CA VAL A 600 19.52 19.07 -6.21
C VAL A 600 20.89 18.60 -5.73
N CYS A 601 21.06 17.31 -5.51
CA CYS A 601 22.35 16.73 -5.12
C CYS A 601 23.44 17.09 -6.15
N TYR A 602 23.16 16.96 -7.44
CA TYR A 602 24.09 17.30 -8.51
C TYR A 602 24.48 18.78 -8.50
N VAL A 603 23.52 19.70 -8.32
CA VAL A 603 23.78 21.15 -8.24
C VAL A 603 24.70 21.48 -7.07
N VAL A 604 24.43 20.89 -5.88
CA VAL A 604 25.26 21.07 -4.68
C VAL A 604 26.70 20.58 -4.94
N ILE A 605 26.86 19.38 -5.49
CA ILE A 605 28.17 18.79 -5.78
C ILE A 605 28.94 19.66 -6.81
N SER A 606 28.24 20.12 -7.86
CA SER A 606 28.84 21.01 -8.88
C SER A 606 29.31 22.35 -8.31
N ARG A 607 28.56 22.92 -7.35
CA ARG A 607 28.98 24.15 -6.65
C ARG A 607 30.17 23.90 -5.76
N LEU A 608 30.19 22.83 -4.99
CA LEU A 608 31.32 22.44 -4.15
C LEU A 608 32.60 22.23 -4.96
N LEU A 609 32.49 21.55 -6.11
CA LEU A 609 33.64 21.34 -7.00
C LEU A 609 34.21 22.66 -7.53
N LYS A 610 33.35 23.67 -7.81
CA LYS A 610 33.82 25.01 -8.24
C LYS A 610 34.54 25.77 -7.12
N SER A 611 34.16 25.54 -5.87
CA SER A 611 34.76 26.24 -4.69
C SER A 611 36.10 25.64 -4.27
N MET A 612 36.48 24.47 -4.73
CA MET A 612 37.75 23.81 -4.41
C MET A 612 38.91 24.56 -5.08
N LYS A 613 39.84 25.06 -4.25
CA LYS A 613 41.06 25.73 -4.70
C LYS A 613 42.14 24.71 -5.04
N ILE A 614 42.00 24.04 -6.19
CA ILE A 614 42.88 22.95 -6.65
C ILE A 614 44.35 23.39 -6.75
N ALA A 615 44.61 24.71 -6.94
CA ALA A 615 45.98 25.25 -6.97
C ALA A 615 46.68 25.21 -5.60
N GLN A 616 45.93 25.24 -4.47
CA GLN A 616 46.49 25.08 -3.13
C GLN A 616 46.82 23.62 -2.79
N ALA A 617 46.07 22.67 -3.34
CA ALA A 617 46.31 21.23 -3.11
C ALA A 617 47.65 20.74 -3.75
N LEU A 618 48.08 21.36 -4.84
CA LEU A 618 49.37 21.05 -5.46
C LEU A 618 50.56 21.59 -4.62
N ARG A 619 50.40 22.75 -3.94
CA ARG A 619 51.41 23.28 -3.03
C ARG A 619 51.59 22.46 -1.75
N LEU A 620 50.47 21.91 -1.21
CA LEU A 620 50.51 21.06 -0.01
C LEU A 620 51.05 19.66 -0.29
N GLY A 621 51.08 19.21 -1.54
CA GLY A 621 51.69 17.94 -1.95
C GLY A 621 53.20 17.98 -2.15
N GLU A 622 53.80 19.19 -2.19
CA GLU A 622 55.28 19.35 -2.20
C GLU A 622 55.87 19.37 -0.78
N ASP A 623 55.01 19.65 0.24
CA ASP A 623 55.43 19.74 1.65
C ASP A 623 55.11 18.44 2.47
N SER A 624 54.64 17.40 1.84
CA SER A 624 54.35 16.11 2.45
C SER A 624 55.10 15.00 1.72
#